data_8b6f0b8e738a3e456c0d5a44cb706577
#
_entry.id   8b6f0b8e738a3e456c0d5a44cb706577
#
_cell.length_a   1.000
_cell.length_b   1.000
_cell.length_c   1.000
_cell.angle_alpha   90.00
_cell.angle_beta   90.00
_cell.angle_gamma   90.00
#
_symmetry.space_group_name_H-M   'P 1'
#
loop_
_entity.id
_entity.type
_entity.pdbx_description
1 polymer ?
#
loop_
_entity_poly.entity_id
_entity_poly.type
_entity_poly.pdbx_seq_one_letter_code
_entity_poly.pdbx_strand_id
1 'polypeptide(L)'
;RLAIWNQTAVSTQHLVSSGYGNTGMECMRRLWSEDGRGPALAVLAVSPFFDRASSRRILASELRANFGHFDKLTLVTDASARAHLARSHFAQVAEPVLQLVPAELSQAEMERIARSNDLADLGQLIIQRKLHGKVLALHDGARTLLYVGSANFTCKAWLGENQELGVAWFVDGPWTELVD
;
A
#
# COMPACT_ATOMS: atom_id res chain seq x y z
N ARG A 1 -14.76 -1.85 -9.14
CA ARG A 1 -15.49 -0.95 -8.20
C ARG A 1 -15.06 -1.36 -6.80
N LEU A 2 -14.37 -0.48 -6.08
CA LEU A 2 -14.05 -0.70 -4.67
C LEU A 2 -15.36 -0.75 -3.89
N ALA A 3 -15.73 -1.90 -3.37
CA ALA A 3 -16.95 -2.14 -2.58
C ALA A 3 -16.94 -1.47 -1.19
N ILE A 4 -15.90 -0.66 -0.92
CA ILE A 4 -15.65 0.02 0.36
C ILE A 4 -16.82 0.93 0.80
N TRP A 5 -17.73 1.32 -0.12
CA TRP A 5 -18.75 2.32 0.15
C TRP A 5 -20.07 1.78 0.70
N ASN A 6 -20.22 0.46 0.84
CA ASN A 6 -21.49 -0.15 1.30
C ASN A 6 -21.49 -0.63 2.77
N GLN A 7 -20.41 -0.43 3.52
CA GLN A 7 -20.42 -0.78 4.95
C GLN A 7 -21.09 0.34 5.76
N THR A 8 -22.23 0.02 6.32
CA THR A 8 -23.13 0.92 7.08
C THR A 8 -22.63 1.33 8.46
N ALA A 9 -21.48 0.85 8.92
CA ALA A 9 -20.84 1.30 10.14
C ALA A 9 -19.66 2.21 9.77
N VAL A 10 -19.88 3.52 9.76
CA VAL A 10 -18.80 4.51 9.60
C VAL A 10 -17.93 4.45 10.85
N SER A 11 -16.81 3.73 10.78
CA SER A 11 -15.77 3.82 11.80
C SER A 11 -15.23 5.26 11.82
N THR A 12 -14.81 5.74 13.00
CA THR A 12 -14.20 7.06 13.13
C THR A 12 -13.01 7.19 12.19
N GLN A 13 -13.02 8.24 11.37
CA GLN A 13 -11.92 8.55 10.48
C GLN A 13 -10.87 9.39 11.21
N HIS A 14 -9.61 9.04 11.06
CA HIS A 14 -8.48 9.70 11.70
C HIS A 14 -7.56 10.34 10.67
N LEU A 15 -7.20 11.58 10.89
CA LEU A 15 -6.20 12.25 10.08
C LEU A 15 -4.81 11.69 10.40
N VAL A 16 -4.08 11.29 9.38
CA VAL A 16 -2.69 10.81 9.48
C VAL A 16 -1.80 11.78 8.72
N SER A 17 -0.84 12.38 9.41
CA SER A 17 0.11 13.31 8.81
C SER A 17 1.54 12.87 9.07
N SER A 18 2.44 13.21 8.15
CA SER A 18 3.87 13.02 8.26
C SER A 18 4.58 14.33 7.88
N GLY A 19 5.72 14.61 8.49
CA GLY A 19 6.46 15.86 8.34
C GLY A 19 6.30 16.82 9.54
N TYR A 20 7.10 17.86 9.60
CA TYR A 20 7.09 18.88 10.68
C TYR A 20 7.18 18.31 12.12
N GLY A 21 7.99 17.26 12.30
CA GLY A 21 8.16 16.63 13.62
C GLY A 21 7.19 15.50 13.94
N ASN A 22 6.20 15.26 13.08
CA ASN A 22 5.31 14.10 13.18
C ASN A 22 5.72 13.01 12.19
N THR A 23 5.40 11.75 12.51
CA THR A 23 5.58 10.64 11.58
C THR A 23 4.23 9.94 11.32
N GLY A 24 3.96 9.63 10.05
CA GLY A 24 2.77 8.84 9.69
C GLY A 24 2.78 7.47 10.37
N MET A 25 3.97 6.89 10.54
CA MET A 25 4.17 5.62 11.26
C MET A 25 3.68 5.71 12.71
N GLU A 26 4.03 6.77 13.41
CA GLU A 26 3.63 6.97 14.81
C GLU A 26 2.13 7.21 14.96
N CYS A 27 1.54 7.98 14.03
CA CYS A 27 0.09 8.13 13.97
C CYS A 27 -0.62 6.77 13.79
N MET A 28 -0.19 5.96 12.84
CA MET A 28 -0.75 4.63 12.60
C MET A 28 -0.55 3.70 13.80
N ARG A 29 0.66 3.70 14.41
CA ARG A 29 0.96 2.89 15.59
C ARG A 29 0.07 3.27 16.78
N ARG A 30 -0.17 4.55 17.00
CA ARG A 30 -1.06 5.02 18.05
C ARG A 30 -2.49 4.51 17.83
N LEU A 31 -3.06 4.70 16.64
CA LEU A 31 -4.39 4.19 16.30
C LEU A 31 -4.50 2.68 16.52
N TRP A 32 -3.49 1.92 16.06
CA TRP A 32 -3.43 0.48 16.25
C TRP A 32 -3.43 0.07 17.72
N SER A 33 -2.65 0.77 18.55
CA SER A 33 -2.51 0.47 19.98
C SER A 33 -3.74 0.92 20.80
N GLU A 34 -4.35 2.06 20.45
CA GLU A 34 -5.57 2.58 21.12
C GLU A 34 -6.77 1.63 20.92
N ASP A 35 -6.82 0.92 19.79
CA ASP A 35 -7.86 -0.09 19.54
C ASP A 35 -7.50 -1.47 20.14
N GLY A 36 -6.40 -1.57 20.92
CA GLY A 36 -6.02 -2.77 21.66
C GLY A 36 -5.58 -3.94 20.76
N ARG A 37 -5.02 -3.65 19.58
CA ARG A 37 -4.66 -4.66 18.60
C ARG A 37 -3.42 -5.46 18.97
N GLY A 38 -3.48 -6.75 18.64
CA GLY A 38 -2.32 -7.64 18.64
C GLY A 38 -1.38 -7.35 17.46
N PRO A 39 -0.38 -8.21 17.22
CA PRO A 39 0.49 -8.10 16.06
C PRO A 39 -0.31 -8.14 14.75
N ALA A 40 0.11 -7.35 13.76
CA ALA A 40 -0.43 -7.47 12.42
C ALA A 40 -0.04 -8.84 11.82
N LEU A 41 -1.00 -9.51 11.18
CA LEU A 41 -0.79 -10.81 10.52
C LEU A 41 -0.55 -10.65 9.01
N ALA A 42 -1.16 -9.62 8.42
CA ALA A 42 -1.01 -9.33 7.00
C ALA A 42 -0.92 -7.83 6.74
N VAL A 43 -0.18 -7.46 5.72
CA VAL A 43 -0.01 -6.09 5.24
C VAL A 43 -0.27 -6.04 3.75
N LEU A 44 -1.10 -5.09 3.31
CA LEU A 44 -1.23 -4.70 1.92
C LEU A 44 -0.69 -3.28 1.74
N ALA A 45 0.11 -3.08 0.72
CA ALA A 45 0.51 -1.75 0.29
C ALA A 45 0.26 -1.57 -1.21
N VAL A 46 -0.42 -0.49 -1.57
CA VAL A 46 -0.56 -0.01 -2.94
C VAL A 46 0.31 1.21 -3.08
N SER A 47 1.31 1.19 -3.95
CA SER A 47 2.21 2.33 -4.13
C SER A 47 2.97 2.25 -5.45
N PRO A 48 3.22 3.41 -6.11
CA PRO A 48 4.11 3.48 -7.27
C PRO A 48 5.59 3.59 -6.90
N PHE A 49 5.92 3.91 -5.64
CA PHE A 49 7.30 4.13 -5.20
C PHE A 49 7.62 3.39 -3.92
N PHE A 50 8.87 2.90 -3.86
CA PHE A 50 9.42 2.10 -2.76
C PHE A 50 10.81 2.59 -2.39
N ASP A 51 11.31 2.21 -1.21
CA ASP A 51 12.68 2.49 -0.80
C ASP A 51 13.68 1.89 -1.79
N ARG A 52 14.77 2.63 -2.03
CA ARG A 52 15.85 2.16 -2.91
C ARG A 52 16.68 1.09 -2.22
N ALA A 53 17.33 0.24 -3.01
CA ALA A 53 18.26 -0.77 -2.50
C ALA A 53 19.40 -0.20 -1.62
N SER A 54 19.80 1.04 -1.89
CA SER A 54 20.82 1.76 -1.11
C SER A 54 20.27 2.43 0.15
N SER A 55 18.98 2.37 0.42
CA SER A 55 18.37 2.99 1.59
C SER A 55 18.83 2.27 2.87
N ARG A 56 19.24 3.03 3.88
CA ARG A 56 19.64 2.49 5.19
C ARG A 56 18.46 1.89 5.96
N ARG A 57 17.26 2.36 5.68
CA ARG A 57 16.01 1.91 6.30
C ARG A 57 15.03 1.51 5.20
N ILE A 58 14.26 0.48 5.44
CA ILE A 58 13.26 -0.06 4.53
C ILE A 58 11.94 -0.09 5.27
N LEU A 59 10.89 0.47 4.67
CA LEU A 59 9.59 0.61 5.32
C LEU A 59 9.00 -0.73 5.79
N ALA A 60 9.19 -1.81 5.06
CA ALA A 60 8.73 -3.14 5.50
C ALA A 60 9.35 -3.56 6.85
N SER A 61 10.63 -3.23 7.09
CA SER A 61 11.30 -3.50 8.37
C SER A 61 10.75 -2.60 9.48
N GLU A 62 10.48 -1.34 9.18
CA GLU A 62 9.87 -0.40 10.13
C GLU A 62 8.44 -0.82 10.49
N LEU A 63 7.65 -1.32 9.53
CA LEU A 63 6.33 -1.87 9.80
C LEU A 63 6.41 -3.08 10.74
N ARG A 64 7.35 -3.99 10.52
CA ARG A 64 7.57 -5.14 11.43
C ARG A 64 7.95 -4.72 12.84
N ALA A 65 8.81 -3.71 12.97
CA ALA A 65 9.21 -3.19 14.27
C ALA A 65 8.06 -2.53 15.04
N ASN A 66 7.10 -1.92 14.34
CA ASN A 66 6.00 -1.17 14.96
C ASN A 66 4.70 -1.96 15.14
N PHE A 67 4.43 -2.94 14.26
CA PHE A 67 3.14 -3.67 14.24
C PHE A 67 3.30 -5.19 14.44
N GLY A 68 4.52 -5.66 14.69
CA GLY A 68 4.82 -7.07 14.88
C GLY A 68 5.17 -7.82 13.58
N HIS A 69 5.49 -9.09 13.74
CA HIS A 69 5.92 -9.93 12.63
C HIS A 69 4.69 -10.45 11.87
N PHE A 70 4.41 -9.86 10.72
CA PHE A 70 3.33 -10.31 9.83
C PHE A 70 3.81 -11.43 8.89
N ASP A 71 2.91 -12.38 8.63
CA ASP A 71 3.18 -13.55 7.78
C ASP A 71 3.02 -13.26 6.29
N LYS A 72 2.35 -12.16 5.95
CA LYS A 72 2.07 -11.80 4.56
C LYS A 72 2.27 -10.31 4.32
N LEU A 73 3.06 -9.98 3.30
CA LEU A 73 3.15 -8.64 2.72
C LEU A 73 2.77 -8.72 1.24
N THR A 74 1.68 -8.03 0.88
CA THR A 74 1.24 -7.92 -0.51
C THR A 74 1.52 -6.51 -1.01
N LEU A 75 2.23 -6.39 -2.13
CA LEU A 75 2.48 -5.11 -2.79
C LEU A 75 1.75 -5.06 -4.13
N VAL A 76 0.91 -4.05 -4.30
CA VAL A 76 0.27 -3.73 -5.57
C VAL A 76 1.01 -2.55 -6.19
N THR A 77 1.51 -2.73 -7.41
CA THR A 77 2.33 -1.71 -8.08
C THR A 77 2.22 -1.79 -9.60
N ASP A 78 2.72 -0.79 -10.30
CA ASP A 78 2.80 -0.83 -11.77
C ASP A 78 4.00 -1.67 -12.27
N ALA A 79 3.99 -1.97 -13.57
CA ALA A 79 5.00 -2.83 -14.19
C ALA A 79 6.44 -2.27 -14.09
N SER A 80 6.61 -0.95 -14.11
CA SER A 80 7.92 -0.31 -14.02
C SER A 80 8.51 -0.42 -12.61
N ALA A 81 7.70 -0.18 -11.59
CA ALA A 81 8.09 -0.36 -10.20
C ALA A 81 8.35 -1.83 -9.86
N ARG A 82 7.57 -2.77 -10.43
CA ARG A 82 7.78 -4.21 -10.28
C ARG A 82 9.17 -4.64 -10.74
N ALA A 83 9.62 -4.19 -11.92
CA ALA A 83 10.95 -4.52 -12.43
C ALA A 83 12.09 -3.96 -11.54
N HIS A 84 11.84 -2.83 -10.89
CA HIS A 84 12.77 -2.23 -9.94
C HIS A 84 12.80 -3.01 -8.61
N LEU A 85 11.65 -3.38 -8.07
CA LEU A 85 11.52 -4.16 -6.84
C LEU A 85 12.16 -5.55 -6.97
N ALA A 86 11.96 -6.26 -8.08
CA ALA A 86 12.53 -7.58 -8.31
C ALA A 86 14.08 -7.61 -8.28
N ARG A 87 14.72 -6.46 -8.51
CA ARG A 87 16.19 -6.29 -8.46
C ARG A 87 16.66 -5.60 -7.18
N SER A 88 15.77 -5.26 -6.29
CA SER A 88 16.09 -4.46 -5.11
C SER A 88 16.37 -5.35 -3.89
N HIS A 89 17.16 -4.81 -2.97
CA HIS A 89 17.36 -5.37 -1.64
C HIS A 89 16.05 -5.57 -0.85
N PHE A 90 14.98 -4.84 -1.24
CA PHE A 90 13.66 -4.95 -0.65
C PHE A 90 13.07 -6.36 -0.80
N ALA A 91 13.21 -7.00 -1.96
CA ALA A 91 12.76 -8.37 -2.17
C ALA A 91 13.45 -9.36 -1.22
N GLN A 92 14.74 -9.16 -0.96
CA GLN A 92 15.52 -10.02 -0.05
C GLN A 92 15.10 -9.87 1.42
N VAL A 93 14.72 -8.65 1.83
CA VAL A 93 14.28 -8.38 3.21
C VAL A 93 12.84 -8.79 3.44
N ALA A 94 12.01 -8.78 2.42
CA ALA A 94 10.58 -9.11 2.50
C ALA A 94 10.26 -10.59 2.23
N GLU A 95 11.22 -11.39 1.72
CA GLU A 95 10.99 -12.83 1.56
C GLU A 95 10.78 -13.54 2.91
N PRO A 96 9.93 -14.56 2.94
CA PRO A 96 9.12 -15.18 1.87
C PRO A 96 7.71 -14.55 1.73
N VAL A 97 7.44 -13.43 2.33
CA VAL A 97 6.11 -12.83 2.51
C VAL A 97 5.71 -11.85 1.41
N LEU A 98 6.59 -11.60 0.46
CA LEU A 98 6.33 -10.64 -0.62
C LEU A 98 5.49 -11.27 -1.74
N GLN A 99 4.28 -10.77 -1.93
CA GLN A 99 3.47 -11.04 -3.10
C GLN A 99 3.37 -9.77 -3.95
N LEU A 100 3.86 -9.82 -5.19
CA LEU A 100 3.70 -8.74 -6.16
C LEU A 100 2.44 -8.98 -6.97
N VAL A 101 1.48 -8.08 -6.85
CA VAL A 101 0.27 -8.07 -7.65
C VAL A 101 0.39 -6.89 -8.62
N PRO A 102 0.46 -7.11 -9.95
CA PRO A 102 0.40 -6.02 -10.90
C PRO A 102 -0.98 -5.36 -10.82
N ALA A 103 -1.03 -4.05 -10.98
CA ALA A 103 -2.30 -3.37 -11.17
C ALA A 103 -2.94 -3.86 -12.47
N GLU A 104 -4.09 -4.50 -12.38
CA GLU A 104 -4.80 -5.02 -13.53
C GLU A 104 -5.45 -3.89 -14.34
N LEU A 105 -5.48 -4.07 -15.65
CA LEU A 105 -6.24 -3.21 -16.53
C LEU A 105 -7.73 -3.54 -16.37
N SER A 106 -8.58 -2.53 -16.25
CA SER A 106 -10.03 -2.75 -16.25
C SER A 106 -10.48 -3.38 -17.58
N GLN A 107 -11.60 -4.10 -17.56
CA GLN A 107 -12.14 -4.73 -18.77
C GLN A 107 -12.36 -3.73 -19.90
N ALA A 108 -12.84 -2.51 -19.60
CA ALA A 108 -13.03 -1.43 -20.57
C ALA A 108 -11.70 -0.99 -21.22
N GLU A 109 -10.62 -1.07 -20.50
CA GLU A 109 -9.26 -0.76 -20.97
C GLU A 109 -8.71 -1.87 -21.84
N MET A 110 -8.93 -3.12 -21.44
CA MET A 110 -8.60 -4.29 -22.26
C MET A 110 -9.33 -4.27 -23.60
N GLU A 111 -10.63 -3.94 -23.60
CA GLU A 111 -11.42 -3.79 -24.83
C GLU A 111 -10.96 -2.63 -25.70
N ARG A 112 -10.53 -1.51 -25.10
CA ARG A 112 -9.96 -0.37 -25.84
C ARG A 112 -8.62 -0.74 -26.47
N ILE A 113 -7.78 -1.47 -25.77
CA ILE A 113 -6.52 -2.02 -26.27
C ILE A 113 -6.76 -3.00 -27.41
N ALA A 114 -7.74 -3.91 -27.26
CA ALA A 114 -8.07 -4.88 -28.31
C ALA A 114 -8.63 -4.24 -29.59
N ARG A 115 -9.22 -3.05 -29.50
CA ARG A 115 -9.70 -2.27 -30.65
C ARG A 115 -8.64 -1.41 -31.31
N SER A 116 -7.52 -1.16 -30.63
CA SER A 116 -6.40 -0.42 -31.19
C SER A 116 -5.55 -1.37 -32.04
N ASN A 117 -5.50 -1.15 -33.34
CA ASN A 117 -4.65 -1.91 -34.26
C ASN A 117 -3.18 -1.46 -34.24
N ASP A 118 -2.83 -0.52 -33.38
CA ASP A 118 -1.49 0.05 -33.29
C ASP A 118 -0.72 -0.47 -32.06
N LEU A 119 0.26 -1.33 -32.31
CA LEU A 119 1.16 -1.89 -31.26
C LEU A 119 1.99 -0.79 -30.55
N ALA A 120 2.23 0.35 -31.21
CA ALA A 120 2.92 1.48 -30.61
C ALA A 120 2.01 2.22 -29.60
N ASP A 121 0.73 2.36 -29.90
CA ASP A 121 -0.28 2.91 -28.98
C ASP A 121 -0.50 1.97 -27.78
N LEU A 122 -0.45 0.67 -27.98
CA LEU A 122 -0.48 -0.34 -26.91
C LEU A 122 0.70 -0.19 -25.96
N GLY A 123 1.91 -0.03 -26.51
CA GLY A 123 3.12 0.17 -25.70
C GLY A 123 3.05 1.49 -24.92
N GLN A 124 2.56 2.57 -25.49
CA GLN A 124 2.39 3.86 -24.81
C GLN A 124 1.27 3.85 -23.78
N LEU A 125 0.14 3.18 -24.03
CA LEU A 125 -0.96 3.04 -23.06
C LEU A 125 -0.53 2.23 -21.81
N ILE A 126 0.24 1.19 -21.99
CA ILE A 126 0.79 0.39 -20.89
C ILE A 126 1.84 1.18 -20.09
N ILE A 127 2.65 2.00 -20.77
CA ILE A 127 3.70 2.82 -20.15
C ILE A 127 3.11 4.08 -19.48
N GLN A 128 2.03 4.64 -20.00
CA GLN A 128 1.43 5.89 -19.50
C GLN A 128 0.56 5.71 -18.25
N ARG A 129 0.08 4.50 -17.96
CA ARG A 129 -0.69 4.24 -16.75
C ARG A 129 0.22 3.97 -15.56
N LYS A 130 0.62 5.05 -14.94
CA LYS A 130 1.30 4.99 -13.65
C LYS A 130 0.25 4.83 -12.55
N LEU A 131 0.39 3.79 -11.76
CA LEU A 131 -0.34 3.67 -10.50
C LEU A 131 -0.07 4.94 -9.67
N HIS A 132 -1.11 5.63 -9.23
CA HIS A 132 -0.98 6.81 -8.36
C HIS A 132 -1.64 6.62 -6.99
N GLY A 133 -2.28 5.48 -6.77
CA GLY A 133 -2.86 5.10 -5.50
C GLY A 133 -1.79 4.88 -4.42
N LYS A 134 -2.06 5.34 -3.20
CA LYS A 134 -1.26 5.05 -2.02
C LYS A 134 -2.19 4.58 -0.93
N VAL A 135 -2.11 3.30 -0.65
CA VAL A 135 -2.92 2.61 0.35
C VAL A 135 -1.99 1.78 1.23
N LEU A 136 -2.23 1.78 2.52
CA LEU A 136 -1.64 0.83 3.46
C LEU A 136 -2.77 0.19 4.25
N ALA A 137 -2.80 -1.13 4.30
CA ALA A 137 -3.74 -1.88 5.13
C ALA A 137 -2.98 -2.83 6.06
N LEU A 138 -3.31 -2.79 7.35
CA LEU A 138 -2.78 -3.64 8.40
C LEU A 138 -3.91 -4.50 8.94
N HIS A 139 -3.79 -5.82 8.91
CA HIS A 139 -4.82 -6.76 9.32
C HIS A 139 -4.34 -7.65 10.47
N ASP A 140 -5.17 -7.82 11.52
CA ASP A 140 -4.87 -8.61 12.72
C ASP A 140 -5.62 -9.95 12.80
N GLY A 141 -6.33 -10.34 11.75
CA GLY A 141 -7.17 -11.54 11.72
C GLY A 141 -8.67 -11.25 11.93
N ALA A 142 -9.03 -10.09 12.49
CA ALA A 142 -10.41 -9.70 12.74
C ALA A 142 -10.79 -8.40 12.02
N ARG A 143 -9.91 -7.39 12.06
CA ARG A 143 -10.16 -6.07 11.48
C ARG A 143 -8.94 -5.58 10.70
N THR A 144 -9.17 -4.62 9.85
CA THR A 144 -8.14 -3.97 9.04
C THR A 144 -8.09 -2.47 9.37
N LEU A 145 -6.92 -1.96 9.74
CA LEU A 145 -6.65 -0.52 9.75
C LEU A 145 -6.25 -0.14 8.32
N LEU A 146 -7.09 0.62 7.66
CA LEU A 146 -6.90 1.09 6.29
C LEU A 146 -6.46 2.55 6.29
N TYR A 147 -5.38 2.86 5.57
CA TYR A 147 -4.92 4.21 5.27
C TYR A 147 -5.03 4.47 3.77
N VAL A 148 -5.52 5.65 3.42
CA VAL A 148 -5.50 6.18 2.04
C VAL A 148 -4.99 7.62 2.10
N GLY A 149 -3.99 7.95 1.26
CA GLY A 149 -3.41 9.29 1.28
C GLY A 149 -2.33 9.54 0.24
N SER A 150 -1.43 10.46 0.55
CA SER A 150 -0.32 10.84 -0.34
C SER A 150 0.96 10.01 -0.10
N ALA A 151 1.10 9.34 1.07
CA ALA A 151 2.33 8.68 1.48
C ALA A 151 2.65 7.44 0.62
N ASN A 152 3.74 7.50 -0.13
CA ASN A 152 4.29 6.35 -0.84
C ASN A 152 4.81 5.29 0.14
N PHE A 153 5.03 4.06 -0.33
CA PHE A 153 5.58 2.99 0.49
C PHE A 153 7.12 3.15 0.66
N THR A 154 7.51 4.25 1.30
CA THR A 154 8.92 4.61 1.56
C THR A 154 9.11 5.14 2.97
N CYS A 155 10.29 4.90 3.55
CA CYS A 155 10.66 5.46 4.84
C CYS A 155 10.54 6.98 4.87
N LYS A 156 10.92 7.68 3.79
CA LYS A 156 10.82 9.15 3.71
C LYS A 156 9.40 9.66 3.90
N ALA A 157 8.42 8.98 3.31
CA ALA A 157 7.02 9.35 3.42
C ALA A 157 6.47 9.10 4.84
N TRP A 158 6.85 7.99 5.47
CA TRP A 158 6.26 7.54 6.72
C TRP A 158 7.00 8.00 7.98
N LEU A 159 8.28 8.38 7.87
CA LEU A 159 9.13 8.74 9.00
C LEU A 159 9.39 10.25 9.13
N GLY A 160 8.63 11.08 8.43
CA GLY A 160 8.62 12.52 8.62
C GLY A 160 9.59 13.33 7.77
N GLU A 161 10.30 12.70 6.81
CA GLU A 161 11.16 13.45 5.87
C GLU A 161 10.34 14.17 4.78
N ASN A 162 9.20 13.58 4.35
CA ASN A 162 8.25 14.20 3.44
C ASN A 162 7.05 14.75 4.21
N GLN A 163 6.39 15.74 3.60
CA GLN A 163 5.07 16.20 4.05
C GLN A 163 4.00 15.35 3.37
N GLU A 164 3.31 14.54 4.16
CA GLU A 164 2.29 13.62 3.67
C GLU A 164 1.01 13.78 4.49
N LEU A 165 -0.12 13.53 3.84
CA LEU A 165 -1.44 13.61 4.46
C LEU A 165 -2.31 12.45 3.97
N GLY A 166 -3.12 11.91 4.86
CA GLY A 166 -4.08 10.87 4.55
C GLY A 166 -5.11 10.68 5.65
N VAL A 167 -5.99 9.74 5.42
CA VAL A 167 -7.05 9.35 6.35
C VAL A 167 -6.92 7.87 6.65
N ALA A 168 -7.07 7.49 7.92
CA ALA A 168 -7.10 6.10 8.33
C ALA A 168 -8.38 5.80 9.11
N TRP A 169 -8.87 4.57 8.98
CA TRP A 169 -10.03 4.07 9.71
C TRP A 169 -9.98 2.54 9.82
N PHE A 170 -10.71 1.99 10.77
CA PHE A 170 -10.88 0.54 10.89
C PHE A 170 -12.06 0.05 10.05
N VAL A 171 -11.89 -1.11 9.44
CA VAL A 171 -12.95 -1.89 8.80
C VAL A 171 -12.95 -3.30 9.37
N ASP A 172 -14.12 -3.92 9.48
CA ASP A 172 -14.25 -5.31 9.90
C ASP A 172 -13.86 -6.24 8.74
N GLY A 173 -13.22 -7.36 9.08
CA GLY A 173 -12.76 -8.33 8.10
C GLY A 173 -11.41 -8.02 7.46
N PRO A 174 -10.93 -8.95 6.60
CA PRO A 174 -9.66 -8.81 5.91
C PRO A 174 -9.79 -7.86 4.70
N TRP A 175 -8.69 -7.19 4.36
CA TRP A 175 -8.61 -6.29 3.20
C TRP A 175 -8.90 -7.00 1.86
N THR A 176 -8.78 -8.33 1.79
CA THR A 176 -9.12 -9.12 0.59
C THR A 176 -10.58 -8.97 0.20
N GLU A 177 -11.48 -8.75 1.15
CA GLU A 177 -12.89 -8.48 0.89
C GLU A 177 -13.16 -7.04 0.41
N LEU A 178 -12.14 -6.17 0.45
CA LEU A 178 -12.22 -4.78 0.02
C LEU A 178 -11.81 -4.57 -1.45
N VAL A 179 -11.23 -5.58 -2.09
CA VAL A 179 -10.65 -5.50 -3.44
C VAL A 179 -11.27 -6.45 -4.46
N ASP A 180 -12.31 -7.20 -4.10
CA ASP A 180 -13.09 -8.06 -5.01
C ASP A 180 -14.13 -7.27 -5.84
#